data_dfde0012e88aa9e2c3a08d2e12805710
#
_entry.id   dfde0012e88aa9e2c3a08d2e12805710
#
_cell.length_a   1.000
_cell.length_b   1.000
_cell.length_c   1.000
_cell.angle_alpha   90.00
_cell.angle_beta   90.00
_cell.angle_gamma   90.00
#
_symmetry.space_group_name_H-M   'P 1'
#
loop_
_entity.id
_entity.type
_entity.pdbx_description
1 polymer ?
#
loop_
_entity_poly.entity_id
_entity_poly.type
_entity_poly.pdbx_seq_one_letter_code
_entity_poly.pdbx_strand_id
1 'polypeptide(L)'
;MTLWINGDWVTGLGERRVKTNPVGGDVLWHGNDADATQVTQACQAARAAFAGWAKQPFSERQAIVEKFASLLESNKSELTQIIAKETGKPRWEAATELTAMINKIAISVKSYHARTGEQHSELPDGAAT
;
A
#
# COMPACT_ATOMS: atom_id res chain seq x y z
N MET A 1 -13.84 0.88 -14.73
CA MET A 1 -12.36 0.89 -14.70
C MET A 1 -11.93 0.31 -13.39
N THR A 2 -11.06 -0.69 -13.38
CA THR A 2 -10.75 -1.49 -12.18
C THR A 2 -9.26 -1.61 -11.87
N LEU A 3 -8.40 -1.22 -12.82
CA LEU A 3 -6.95 -1.35 -12.70
C LEU A 3 -6.30 0.03 -12.78
N TRP A 4 -5.27 0.24 -11.96
CA TRP A 4 -4.42 1.41 -12.03
C TRP A 4 -3.04 0.99 -12.56
N ILE A 5 -2.70 1.39 -13.79
CA ILE A 5 -1.45 1.01 -14.46
C ILE A 5 -0.78 2.26 -15.01
N ASN A 6 0.45 2.51 -14.63
CA ASN A 6 1.30 3.60 -15.13
C ASN A 6 0.66 5.01 -15.03
N GLY A 7 -0.11 5.26 -13.98
CA GLY A 7 -0.76 6.55 -13.77
C GLY A 7 -2.17 6.69 -14.36
N ASP A 8 -2.69 5.63 -15.01
CA ASP A 8 -3.99 5.64 -15.64
C ASP A 8 -4.94 4.56 -15.11
N TRP A 9 -6.23 4.91 -15.03
CA TRP A 9 -7.29 3.95 -14.78
C TRP A 9 -7.70 3.25 -16.06
N VAL A 10 -7.55 1.92 -16.10
CA VAL A 10 -7.91 1.09 -17.27
C VAL A 10 -8.95 0.03 -16.90
N THR A 11 -9.69 -0.44 -17.88
CA THR A 11 -10.60 -1.57 -17.71
C THR A 11 -9.82 -2.87 -17.83
N GLY A 12 -10.04 -3.81 -16.89
CA GLY A 12 -9.49 -5.15 -16.98
C GLY A 12 -10.03 -5.91 -18.20
N LEU A 13 -9.18 -6.70 -18.83
CA LEU A 13 -9.51 -7.52 -20.01
C LEU A 13 -9.67 -9.01 -19.66
N GLY A 14 -9.46 -9.38 -18.42
CA GLY A 14 -9.65 -10.74 -17.90
C GLY A 14 -11.09 -11.03 -17.48
N GLU A 15 -11.25 -12.03 -16.61
CA GLU A 15 -12.54 -12.49 -16.13
C GLU A 15 -13.30 -11.43 -15.35
N ARG A 16 -14.62 -11.45 -15.49
CA ARG A 16 -15.50 -10.61 -14.69
C ARG A 16 -15.52 -11.08 -13.24
N ARG A 17 -15.31 -10.12 -12.32
CA ARG A 17 -15.39 -10.30 -10.87
C ARG A 17 -16.58 -9.54 -10.29
N VAL A 18 -17.18 -10.15 -9.28
CA VAL A 18 -18.21 -9.51 -8.47
C VAL A 18 -17.81 -9.69 -7.00
N LYS A 19 -17.76 -8.60 -6.26
CA LYS A 19 -17.56 -8.63 -4.81
C LYS A 19 -18.90 -8.46 -4.11
N THR A 20 -19.23 -9.38 -3.24
CA THR A 20 -20.44 -9.34 -2.43
C THR A 20 -20.10 -9.20 -0.95
N ASN A 21 -21.00 -8.58 -0.20
CA ASN A 21 -20.98 -8.58 1.26
C ASN A 21 -21.24 -10.01 1.76
N PRO A 22 -20.32 -10.64 2.50
CA PRO A 22 -20.51 -12.03 2.96
C PRO A 22 -21.64 -12.19 3.98
N VAL A 23 -22.11 -11.12 4.60
CA VAL A 23 -23.20 -11.17 5.58
C VAL A 23 -24.57 -10.99 4.91
N GLY A 24 -24.72 -9.97 4.05
CA GLY A 24 -26.00 -9.62 3.42
C GLY A 24 -26.18 -10.14 2.00
N GLY A 25 -25.11 -10.53 1.34
CA GLY A 25 -25.13 -10.95 -0.06
C GLY A 25 -25.21 -9.81 -1.09
N ASP A 26 -25.29 -8.55 -0.61
CA ASP A 26 -25.38 -7.39 -1.48
C ASP A 26 -24.12 -7.26 -2.36
N VAL A 27 -24.30 -6.89 -3.63
CA VAL A 27 -23.18 -6.59 -4.52
C VAL A 27 -22.55 -5.26 -4.11
N LEU A 28 -21.27 -5.30 -3.75
CA LEU A 28 -20.49 -4.12 -3.36
C LEU A 28 -19.86 -3.45 -4.57
N TRP A 29 -19.29 -4.23 -5.46
CA TRP A 29 -18.75 -3.76 -6.74
C TRP A 29 -18.61 -4.92 -7.74
N HIS A 30 -18.41 -4.55 -8.99
CA HIS A 30 -18.05 -5.49 -10.05
C HIS A 30 -17.02 -4.84 -11.00
N GLY A 31 -16.24 -5.68 -11.65
CA GLY A 31 -15.20 -5.27 -12.59
C GLY A 31 -14.60 -6.46 -13.31
N ASN A 32 -13.55 -6.23 -14.05
CA ASN A 32 -12.79 -7.29 -14.69
C ASN A 32 -11.39 -7.38 -14.13
N ASP A 33 -10.86 -8.59 -14.02
CA ASP A 33 -9.46 -8.84 -13.68
C ASP A 33 -8.54 -8.33 -14.81
N ALA A 34 -7.26 -8.20 -14.51
CA ALA A 34 -6.25 -8.01 -15.53
C ALA A 34 -6.04 -9.31 -16.32
N ASP A 35 -5.81 -9.19 -17.62
CA ASP A 35 -5.24 -10.29 -18.41
C ASP A 35 -3.69 -10.34 -18.25
N ALA A 36 -3.07 -11.37 -18.80
CA ALA A 36 -1.61 -11.56 -18.70
C ALA A 36 -0.81 -10.40 -19.34
N THR A 37 -1.36 -9.77 -20.40
CA THR A 37 -0.74 -8.63 -21.07
C THR A 37 -0.74 -7.41 -20.17
N GLN A 38 -1.86 -7.13 -19.51
CA GLN A 38 -1.98 -6.01 -18.57
C GLN A 38 -1.10 -6.19 -17.31
N VAL A 39 -0.98 -7.43 -16.81
CA VAL A 39 -0.02 -7.73 -15.73
C VAL A 39 1.41 -7.45 -16.18
N THR A 40 1.78 -7.87 -17.40
CA THR A 40 3.09 -7.60 -17.97
C THR A 40 3.35 -6.09 -18.11
N GLN A 41 2.38 -5.33 -18.60
CA GLN A 41 2.47 -3.86 -18.71
C GLN A 41 2.66 -3.20 -17.34
N ALA A 42 1.94 -3.64 -16.31
CA ALA A 42 2.10 -3.14 -14.95
C ALA A 42 3.51 -3.39 -14.40
N CYS A 43 4.04 -4.61 -14.61
CA CYS A 43 5.40 -4.95 -14.21
C CYS A 43 6.47 -4.13 -14.96
N GLN A 44 6.27 -3.90 -16.26
CA GLN A 44 7.17 -3.07 -17.06
C GLN A 44 7.14 -1.61 -16.62
N ALA A 45 5.95 -1.05 -16.35
CA ALA A 45 5.80 0.30 -15.82
C ALA A 45 6.49 0.47 -14.45
N ALA A 46 6.30 -0.49 -13.55
CA ALA A 46 6.97 -0.50 -12.26
C ALA A 46 8.51 -0.56 -12.41
N ARG A 47 9.01 -1.39 -13.32
CA ARG A 47 10.45 -1.49 -13.60
C ARG A 47 11.01 -0.20 -14.19
N ALA A 48 10.30 0.45 -15.09
CA ALA A 48 10.70 1.72 -15.67
C ALA A 48 10.75 2.85 -14.61
N ALA A 49 9.79 2.89 -13.70
CA ALA A 49 9.73 3.87 -12.61
C ALA A 49 10.83 3.66 -11.55
N PHE A 50 11.30 2.42 -11.37
CA PHE A 50 12.19 2.04 -10.27
C PHE A 50 13.47 2.88 -10.19
N ALA A 51 14.15 3.10 -11.33
CA ALA A 51 15.45 3.80 -11.35
C ALA A 51 15.33 5.27 -10.89
N GLY A 52 14.26 5.95 -11.29
CA GLY A 52 13.96 7.32 -10.83
C GLY A 52 13.59 7.37 -9.36
N TRP A 53 12.70 6.47 -8.93
CA TRP A 53 12.28 6.38 -7.54
C TRP A 53 13.41 6.03 -6.58
N ALA A 54 14.25 5.06 -6.94
CA ALA A 54 15.38 4.63 -6.10
C ALA A 54 16.43 5.71 -5.87
N LYS A 55 16.58 6.65 -6.83
CA LYS A 55 17.52 7.78 -6.73
C LYS A 55 16.97 8.97 -5.93
N GLN A 56 15.67 9.00 -5.66
CA GLN A 56 15.10 10.08 -4.84
C GLN A 56 15.66 10.04 -3.42
N PRO A 57 15.94 11.20 -2.80
CA PRO A 57 16.30 11.28 -1.39
C PRO A 57 15.27 10.55 -0.52
N PHE A 58 15.74 9.91 0.56
CA PHE A 58 14.83 9.22 1.47
C PHE A 58 13.73 10.13 2.01
N SER A 59 14.08 11.38 2.33
CA SER A 59 13.12 12.38 2.84
C SER A 59 11.95 12.65 1.88
N GLU A 60 12.20 12.70 0.57
CA GLU A 60 11.14 12.90 -0.42
C GLU A 60 10.24 11.67 -0.52
N ARG A 61 10.83 10.47 -0.53
CA ARG A 61 10.07 9.23 -0.52
C ARG A 61 9.25 9.07 0.76
N GLN A 62 9.83 9.48 1.91
CA GLN A 62 9.14 9.50 3.19
C GLN A 62 7.95 10.45 3.18
N ALA A 63 8.12 11.69 2.69
CA ALA A 63 7.04 12.67 2.62
C ALA A 63 5.83 12.14 1.82
N ILE A 64 6.06 11.37 0.75
CA ILE A 64 4.98 10.77 -0.05
C ILE A 64 4.21 9.73 0.75
N VAL A 65 4.89 8.83 1.46
CA VAL A 65 4.20 7.79 2.25
C VAL A 65 3.55 8.36 3.51
N GLU A 66 4.08 9.44 4.09
CA GLU A 66 3.44 10.18 5.19
C GLU A 66 2.16 10.89 4.71
N LYS A 67 2.18 11.46 3.50
CA LYS A 67 0.97 11.99 2.88
C LYS A 67 -0.07 10.90 2.67
N PHE A 68 0.34 9.71 2.27
CA PHE A 68 -0.57 8.56 2.17
C PHE A 68 -1.17 8.21 3.55
N ALA A 69 -0.39 8.17 4.64
CA ALA A 69 -0.91 7.96 6.00
C ALA A 69 -1.97 9.00 6.38
N SER A 70 -1.72 10.28 6.08
CA SER A 70 -2.67 11.35 6.38
C SER A 70 -3.97 11.22 5.59
N LEU A 71 -3.92 10.73 4.35
CA LEU A 71 -5.10 10.46 3.53
C LEU A 71 -5.89 9.26 4.07
N LEU A 72 -5.23 8.22 4.53
CA LEU A 72 -5.89 7.09 5.21
C LEU A 72 -6.63 7.56 6.46
N GLU A 73 -6.01 8.38 7.31
CA GLU A 73 -6.65 8.93 8.52
C GLU A 73 -7.85 9.81 8.16
N SER A 74 -7.72 10.70 7.16
CA SER A 74 -8.81 11.57 6.71
C SER A 74 -10.03 10.80 6.18
N ASN A 75 -9.81 9.62 5.61
CA ASN A 75 -10.86 8.76 5.06
C ASN A 75 -11.21 7.56 5.96
N LYS A 76 -10.77 7.59 7.22
CA LYS A 76 -10.85 6.45 8.15
C LYS A 76 -12.26 5.88 8.30
N SER A 77 -13.27 6.72 8.41
CA SER A 77 -14.66 6.27 8.58
C SER A 77 -15.15 5.49 7.36
N GLU A 78 -14.92 6.00 6.18
CA GLU A 78 -15.32 5.37 4.91
C GLU A 78 -14.59 4.05 4.67
N LEU A 79 -13.26 4.07 4.80
CA LEU A 79 -12.42 2.89 4.59
C LEU A 79 -12.75 1.78 5.60
N THR A 80 -13.00 2.13 6.87
CA THR A 80 -13.47 1.17 7.88
C THR A 80 -14.77 0.49 7.46
N GLN A 81 -15.72 1.26 6.90
CA GLN A 81 -16.98 0.72 6.43
C GLN A 81 -16.79 -0.22 5.21
N ILE A 82 -15.91 0.13 4.29
CA ILE A 82 -15.57 -0.70 3.14
C ILE A 82 -14.98 -2.03 3.62
N ILE A 83 -13.98 -2.01 4.50
CA ILE A 83 -13.35 -3.22 5.05
C ILE A 83 -14.40 -4.10 5.73
N ALA A 84 -15.26 -3.52 6.59
CA ALA A 84 -16.30 -4.27 7.28
C ALA A 84 -17.27 -4.96 6.30
N LYS A 85 -17.70 -4.25 5.26
CA LYS A 85 -18.60 -4.79 4.24
C LYS A 85 -17.95 -5.88 3.38
N GLU A 86 -16.68 -5.70 3.00
CA GLU A 86 -15.99 -6.65 2.14
C GLU A 86 -15.56 -7.93 2.86
N THR A 87 -15.31 -7.85 4.16
CA THR A 87 -14.83 -8.99 4.96
C THR A 87 -15.88 -9.63 5.84
N GLY A 88 -16.98 -8.94 6.11
CA GLY A 88 -18.02 -9.38 7.03
C GLY A 88 -17.67 -9.22 8.52
N LYS A 89 -16.52 -8.62 8.85
CA LYS A 89 -16.10 -8.45 10.25
C LYS A 89 -16.80 -7.26 10.92
N PRO A 90 -16.86 -7.24 12.26
CA PRO A 90 -17.41 -6.13 13.01
C PRO A 90 -16.69 -4.81 12.68
N ARG A 91 -17.44 -3.71 12.66
CA ARG A 91 -16.89 -2.39 12.31
C ARG A 91 -15.76 -1.94 13.24
N TRP A 92 -15.83 -2.27 14.53
CA TRP A 92 -14.77 -1.95 15.49
C TRP A 92 -13.46 -2.67 15.17
N GLU A 93 -13.55 -3.93 14.70
CA GLU A 93 -12.37 -4.71 14.28
C GLU A 93 -11.78 -4.15 12.97
N ALA A 94 -12.62 -3.83 11.98
CA ALA A 94 -12.18 -3.17 10.76
C ALA A 94 -11.45 -1.84 11.02
N ALA A 95 -11.87 -1.09 12.05
CA ALA A 95 -11.21 0.14 12.46
C ALA A 95 -9.79 -0.09 12.99
N THR A 96 -9.54 -1.23 13.67
CA THR A 96 -8.18 -1.58 14.14
C THR A 96 -7.25 -1.91 12.99
N GLU A 97 -7.74 -2.56 11.93
CA GLU A 97 -6.95 -2.83 10.72
C GLU A 97 -6.50 -1.54 10.05
N LEU A 98 -7.40 -0.59 9.88
CA LEU A 98 -7.04 0.69 9.29
C LEU A 98 -6.04 1.47 10.16
N THR A 99 -6.19 1.43 11.47
CA THR A 99 -5.21 2.00 12.41
C THR A 99 -3.84 1.34 12.23
N ALA A 100 -3.80 0.02 12.05
CA ALA A 100 -2.55 -0.71 11.79
C ALA A 100 -1.92 -0.29 10.44
N MET A 101 -2.72 -0.07 9.39
CA MET A 101 -2.24 0.42 8.09
C MET A 101 -1.56 1.79 8.22
N ILE A 102 -2.17 2.73 8.94
CA ILE A 102 -1.64 4.08 9.19
C ILE A 102 -0.33 3.99 9.98
N ASN A 103 -0.31 3.24 11.08
CA ASN A 103 0.86 3.10 11.95
C ASN A 103 2.02 2.39 11.24
N LYS A 104 1.74 1.53 10.26
CA LYS A 104 2.77 0.79 9.52
C LYS A 104 3.78 1.71 8.84
N ILE A 105 3.37 2.89 8.42
CA ILE A 105 4.26 3.85 7.76
C ILE A 105 5.33 4.34 8.73
N ALA A 106 4.96 4.79 9.92
CA ALA A 106 5.92 5.21 10.94
C ALA A 106 6.83 4.05 11.39
N ILE A 107 6.28 2.84 11.54
CA ILE A 107 7.04 1.63 11.85
C ILE A 107 8.07 1.33 10.75
N SER A 108 7.69 1.48 9.47
CA SER A 108 8.58 1.24 8.33
C SER A 108 9.71 2.26 8.26
N VAL A 109 9.42 3.55 8.50
CA VAL A 109 10.42 4.62 8.58
C VAL A 109 11.42 4.34 9.71
N LYS A 110 10.92 4.02 10.92
CA LYS A 110 11.78 3.64 12.06
C LYS A 110 12.65 2.43 11.73
N SER A 111 12.08 1.42 11.08
CA SER A 111 12.82 0.21 10.68
C SER A 111 13.90 0.53 9.64
N TYR A 112 13.63 1.44 8.70
CA TYR A 112 14.61 1.90 7.74
C TYR A 112 15.83 2.51 8.45
N HIS A 113 15.64 3.48 9.34
CA HIS A 113 16.73 4.11 10.08
C HIS A 113 17.49 3.15 10.99
N ALA A 114 16.82 2.15 11.54
CA ALA A 114 17.47 1.18 12.43
C ALA A 114 18.27 0.08 11.70
N ARG A 115 18.01 -0.15 10.40
CA ARG A 115 18.54 -1.32 9.68
C ARG A 115 19.28 -0.99 8.38
N THR A 116 19.32 0.27 8.00
CA THR A 116 20.02 0.73 6.78
C THR A 116 20.97 1.86 7.12
N GLY A 117 21.94 2.12 6.25
CA GLY A 117 22.97 3.11 6.45
C GLY A 117 24.22 2.56 7.14
N GLU A 118 25.13 3.44 7.46
CA GLU A 118 26.36 3.11 8.18
C GLU A 118 26.05 3.01 9.69
N GLN A 119 26.47 1.93 10.31
CA GLN A 119 26.43 1.75 11.77
C GLN A 119 27.86 1.75 12.29
N HIS A 120 28.17 2.69 13.18
CA HIS A 120 29.46 2.74 13.87
C HIS A 120 29.33 2.01 15.20
N SER A 121 30.14 0.98 15.40
CA SER A 121 30.29 0.30 16.68
C SER A 121 31.67 0.61 17.25
N GLU A 122 31.74 1.11 18.47
CA GLU A 122 33.01 1.18 19.21
C GLU A 122 33.35 -0.23 19.69
N LEU A 123 34.51 -0.73 19.29
CA LEU A 123 35.06 -1.96 19.83
C LEU A 123 35.72 -1.68 21.19
N PRO A 124 35.84 -2.70 22.07
CA PRO A 124 36.46 -2.55 23.40
C PRO A 124 37.84 -1.94 23.41
N ASP A 125 38.56 -2.04 22.29
CA ASP A 125 39.94 -1.54 22.12
C ASP A 125 39.99 -0.12 21.50
N GLY A 126 38.85 0.55 21.37
CA GLY A 126 38.78 1.91 20.78
C GLY A 126 38.93 1.98 19.27
N ALA A 127 38.97 0.85 18.56
CA ALA A 127 38.92 0.83 17.10
C ALA A 127 37.46 1.00 16.63
N ALA A 128 37.20 1.93 15.71
CA ALA A 128 35.92 2.07 15.03
C ALA A 128 35.91 1.27 13.73
N THR A 129 34.84 0.53 13.47
CA THR A 129 34.57 -0.11 12.18
C THR A 129 33.39 0.57 11.48
#